data_78fdc613e8e3baa88dc26cce3af71bfd
#
_entry.id   78fdc613e8e3baa88dc26cce3af71bfd
#
_cell.length_a   1.000
_cell.length_b   1.000
_cell.length_c   1.000
_cell.angle_alpha   90.00
_cell.angle_beta   90.00
_cell.angle_gamma   90.00
#
_symmetry.space_group_name_H-M   'P 1'
#
loop_
_entity.id
_entity.type
_entity.pdbx_description
1 polymer ?
#
loop_
_entity_poly.entity_id
_entity_poly.type
_entity_poly.pdbx_seq_one_letter_code
_entity_poly.pdbx_strand_id
1 'polypeptide(L)'
;MGCYGRPGRRGLVVYGPKFLTQAESLFLNLPSTLPTHIVIPRSEHSISRSAISPNALKVLYRLREAGYEAFLVGGAVRDLLLGITPKDFDVATNALPEDVRRLFRNCRLIGRRFRLAHVHFGSEIIEVATFRAAAAPERAEGDSEDPDAEASLTEDAEDRAIDTRGRILRDNIYGTIEEDVWRRDFAANALYYNIDDFSIWDFVDGAADVRARRLKLIGEPEDRYREDPVRMLRAVRFAAKLGFTLEPATEEPIRRLAPLLDGVPAARLFDECLKLFLAGFGAQSFRLLERYGLFEHLFPQSAAAFALAPYAYARDMLETGLAHTDARIQADKPVTPTFLFAILLFGAVLRELNEQNAGPSPDVALLMQACDVVLKRQQSRIAIPRRFAVPMRELLMLQPRFNRRSGIKALGLLQHPRFRAAYDFLLLRAEVGIADPELATWWTEIQTLPQEERIARVQARPQDPAEASAPGTRRRRRRRRGGAARS
;
A
#
# COMPACT_ATOMS: atom_id res chain seq x y z
N MET A 1 -35.89 -76.00 39.33
CA MET A 1 -37.17 -75.48 38.82
C MET A 1 -37.01 -74.07 38.41
N GLY A 2 -36.99 -73.84 37.19
CA GLY A 2 -36.82 -72.76 36.37
C GLY A 2 -37.90 -71.71 36.31
N CYS A 3 -37.58 -70.55 35.87
CA CYS A 3 -38.43 -69.66 35.07
C CYS A 3 -37.58 -68.60 34.35
N TYR A 4 -37.74 -68.60 33.04
CA TYR A 4 -37.18 -67.69 32.10
C TYR A 4 -37.90 -66.32 32.22
N GLY A 5 -37.13 -65.22 32.24
CA GLY A 5 -37.63 -63.87 32.06
C GLY A 5 -37.02 -63.21 30.80
N ARG A 6 -37.86 -62.80 29.86
CA ARG A 6 -37.52 -62.15 28.55
C ARG A 6 -37.01 -60.69 28.72
N PRO A 7 -36.15 -60.25 27.85
CA PRO A 7 -35.61 -58.82 27.90
C PRO A 7 -36.63 -57.85 27.31
N GLY A 8 -36.74 -56.70 27.99
CA GLY A 8 -37.58 -55.56 27.59
C GLY A 8 -37.06 -54.81 26.35
N ARG A 9 -38.00 -54.41 25.53
CA ARG A 9 -37.82 -53.57 24.33
C ARG A 9 -37.31 -52.15 24.77
N ARG A 10 -36.14 -51.73 24.30
CA ARG A 10 -35.70 -50.34 24.33
C ARG A 10 -36.42 -49.59 23.20
N GLY A 11 -37.17 -48.54 23.56
CA GLY A 11 -37.85 -47.68 22.63
C GLY A 11 -36.82 -46.87 21.80
N LEU A 12 -37.06 -46.81 20.50
CA LEU A 12 -36.36 -45.95 19.55
C LEU A 12 -36.83 -44.53 19.80
N VAL A 13 -35.94 -43.68 20.30
CA VAL A 13 -36.15 -42.23 20.34
C VAL A 13 -35.82 -41.71 18.95
N VAL A 14 -36.85 -41.35 18.17
CA VAL A 14 -36.70 -40.64 16.88
C VAL A 14 -36.33 -39.21 17.20
N TYR A 15 -35.08 -38.84 16.97
CA TYR A 15 -34.68 -37.42 16.93
C TYR A 15 -35.14 -36.83 15.60
N GLY A 16 -35.97 -35.78 15.67
CA GLY A 16 -36.37 -34.96 14.53
C GLY A 16 -35.16 -34.24 13.92
N PRO A 17 -35.29 -33.71 12.68
CA PRO A 17 -34.16 -33.08 11.97
C PRO A 17 -33.66 -31.85 12.74
N LYS A 18 -32.40 -31.92 13.21
CA LYS A 18 -31.69 -30.77 13.71
C LYS A 18 -31.51 -29.76 12.56
N PHE A 19 -31.83 -28.54 12.83
CA PHE A 19 -31.51 -27.43 11.96
C PHE A 19 -30.02 -27.43 11.66
N LEU A 20 -29.65 -27.65 10.39
CA LEU A 20 -28.32 -27.45 9.86
C LEU A 20 -28.01 -25.94 10.04
N THR A 21 -26.95 -25.64 10.75
CA THR A 21 -26.49 -24.24 10.90
C THR A 21 -25.96 -23.75 9.56
N GLN A 22 -26.13 -22.46 9.31
CA GLN A 22 -25.73 -21.76 8.07
C GLN A 22 -24.25 -22.02 7.64
N ALA A 23 -23.41 -22.46 8.59
CA ALA A 23 -22.02 -22.86 8.34
C ALA A 23 -21.88 -24.21 7.61
N GLU A 24 -22.81 -25.15 7.82
CA GLU A 24 -22.77 -26.46 7.13
C GLU A 24 -23.24 -26.37 5.67
N SER A 25 -24.04 -25.35 5.31
CA SER A 25 -24.46 -25.13 3.91
C SER A 25 -23.34 -24.56 3.02
N LEU A 26 -22.32 -23.91 3.60
CA LEU A 26 -21.15 -23.40 2.86
C LEU A 26 -20.18 -24.54 2.45
N PHE A 27 -20.16 -25.67 3.17
CA PHE A 27 -19.29 -26.81 2.85
C PHE A 27 -19.89 -27.76 1.81
N LEU A 28 -21.19 -27.72 1.55
CA LEU A 28 -21.85 -28.59 0.57
C LEU A 28 -21.74 -28.09 -0.87
N ASN A 29 -21.18 -26.89 -1.11
CA ASN A 29 -20.98 -26.31 -2.44
C ASN A 29 -19.53 -26.29 -2.94
N LEU A 30 -18.62 -27.01 -2.31
CA LEU A 30 -17.36 -27.34 -2.98
C LEU A 30 -17.72 -28.36 -4.07
N PRO A 31 -17.48 -28.07 -5.36
CA PRO A 31 -17.71 -29.06 -6.41
C PRO A 31 -16.82 -30.26 -6.10
N SER A 32 -17.44 -31.46 -6.06
CA SER A 32 -16.80 -32.75 -5.78
C SER A 32 -15.78 -33.19 -6.86
N THR A 33 -15.56 -32.33 -7.87
CA THR A 33 -14.48 -32.45 -8.86
C THR A 33 -13.82 -31.06 -8.92
N LEU A 34 -12.53 -30.99 -8.56
CA LEU A 34 -11.72 -29.79 -8.80
C LEU A 34 -11.89 -29.38 -10.27
N PRO A 35 -12.17 -28.09 -10.57
CA PRO A 35 -12.39 -27.66 -11.92
C PRO A 35 -11.15 -27.96 -12.75
N THR A 36 -11.35 -28.67 -13.87
CA THR A 36 -10.32 -28.90 -14.88
C THR A 36 -9.80 -27.55 -15.34
N HIS A 37 -8.49 -27.29 -15.17
CA HIS A 37 -7.88 -26.07 -15.67
C HIS A 37 -7.86 -26.06 -17.21
N ILE A 38 -7.95 -24.87 -17.78
CA ILE A 38 -7.80 -24.66 -19.21
C ILE A 38 -6.30 -24.59 -19.51
N VAL A 39 -5.84 -25.46 -20.41
CA VAL A 39 -4.47 -25.40 -20.94
C VAL A 39 -4.49 -24.63 -22.25
N ILE A 40 -3.91 -23.42 -22.25
CA ILE A 40 -3.75 -22.59 -23.44
C ILE A 40 -2.40 -22.95 -24.08
N PRO A 41 -2.40 -23.64 -25.23
CA PRO A 41 -1.17 -24.10 -25.85
C PRO A 41 -0.34 -22.94 -26.42
N ARG A 42 0.94 -23.19 -26.66
CA ARG A 42 1.87 -22.18 -27.20
C ARG A 42 1.37 -21.51 -28.50
N SER A 43 0.59 -22.17 -29.31
CA SER A 43 0.02 -21.65 -30.56
C SER A 43 -1.07 -20.60 -30.35
N GLU A 44 -1.66 -20.52 -29.15
CA GLU A 44 -2.81 -19.64 -28.84
C GLU A 44 -2.46 -18.41 -28.01
N HIS A 45 -1.17 -18.17 -27.75
CA HIS A 45 -0.71 -16.97 -27.03
C HIS A 45 0.62 -16.44 -27.58
N SER A 46 0.92 -15.16 -27.27
CA SER A 46 2.08 -14.44 -27.77
C SER A 46 3.35 -14.55 -26.90
N ILE A 47 3.29 -15.18 -25.71
CA ILE A 47 4.42 -15.19 -24.79
C ILE A 47 5.62 -15.91 -25.40
N SER A 48 6.75 -15.21 -25.51
CA SER A 48 8.03 -15.76 -25.98
C SER A 48 9.01 -15.86 -24.80
N ARG A 49 9.81 -16.92 -24.78
CA ARG A 49 10.93 -17.07 -23.80
C ARG A 49 11.92 -15.91 -23.87
N SER A 50 12.10 -15.28 -25.03
CA SER A 50 12.98 -14.12 -25.19
C SER A 50 12.49 -12.88 -24.44
N ALA A 51 11.20 -12.83 -24.06
CA ALA A 51 10.61 -11.77 -23.27
C ALA A 51 10.66 -12.06 -21.75
N ILE A 52 11.11 -13.25 -21.36
CA ILE A 52 11.28 -13.64 -19.95
C ILE A 52 12.74 -13.39 -19.54
N SER A 53 12.95 -12.86 -18.33
CA SER A 53 14.31 -12.64 -17.81
C SER A 53 15.16 -13.91 -17.89
N PRO A 54 16.41 -13.81 -18.39
CA PRO A 54 17.33 -14.96 -18.39
C PRO A 54 17.56 -15.56 -17.01
N ASN A 55 17.47 -14.77 -15.95
CA ASN A 55 17.63 -15.25 -14.57
C ASN A 55 16.36 -15.96 -14.08
N ALA A 56 15.16 -15.48 -14.44
CA ALA A 56 13.92 -16.20 -14.18
C ALA A 56 13.91 -17.57 -14.91
N LEU A 57 14.34 -17.61 -16.16
CA LEU A 57 14.49 -18.88 -16.89
C LEU A 57 15.46 -19.84 -16.19
N LYS A 58 16.62 -19.36 -15.70
CA LYS A 58 17.56 -20.19 -14.93
C LYS A 58 16.93 -20.78 -13.67
N VAL A 59 16.11 -20.00 -12.97
CA VAL A 59 15.40 -20.47 -11.77
C VAL A 59 14.39 -21.56 -12.16
N LEU A 60 13.56 -21.33 -13.17
CA LEU A 60 12.57 -22.29 -13.66
C LEU A 60 13.21 -23.61 -14.08
N TYR A 61 14.20 -23.57 -14.97
CA TYR A 61 14.88 -24.80 -15.43
C TYR A 61 15.56 -25.55 -14.30
N ARG A 62 16.26 -24.86 -13.38
CA ARG A 62 16.94 -25.52 -12.28
C ARG A 62 15.99 -26.20 -11.28
N LEU A 63 14.81 -25.62 -11.02
CA LEU A 63 13.77 -26.27 -10.22
C LEU A 63 13.26 -27.53 -10.94
N ARG A 64 13.02 -27.45 -12.25
CA ARG A 64 12.57 -28.56 -13.07
C ARG A 64 13.60 -29.70 -13.15
N GLU A 65 14.87 -29.39 -13.36
CA GLU A 65 15.97 -30.36 -13.36
C GLU A 65 16.12 -31.08 -12.02
N ALA A 66 15.72 -30.43 -10.91
CA ALA A 66 15.69 -31.03 -9.58
C ALA A 66 14.42 -31.86 -9.30
N GLY A 67 13.49 -31.95 -10.28
CA GLY A 67 12.27 -32.75 -10.17
C GLY A 67 11.07 -32.02 -9.58
N TYR A 68 11.15 -30.69 -9.42
CA TYR A 68 10.03 -29.88 -8.92
C TYR A 68 9.19 -29.29 -10.07
N GLU A 69 7.91 -29.09 -9.81
CA GLU A 69 7.07 -28.25 -10.66
C GLU A 69 7.51 -26.79 -10.54
N ALA A 70 7.55 -26.07 -11.65
CA ALA A 70 7.94 -24.67 -11.66
C ALA A 70 7.22 -23.90 -12.77
N PHE A 71 6.56 -22.82 -12.40
CA PHE A 71 5.79 -21.98 -13.29
C PHE A 71 6.19 -20.51 -13.11
N LEU A 72 6.27 -19.77 -14.23
CA LEU A 72 6.21 -18.31 -14.15
C LEU A 72 4.76 -17.92 -13.85
N VAL A 73 4.53 -16.97 -12.92
CA VAL A 73 3.18 -16.68 -12.44
C VAL A 73 2.87 -15.20 -12.31
N GLY A 74 1.60 -14.92 -12.11
CA GLY A 74 1.13 -13.62 -11.64
C GLY A 74 1.24 -12.50 -12.65
N GLY A 75 1.72 -11.36 -12.17
CA GLY A 75 1.82 -10.13 -12.96
C GLY A 75 2.65 -10.26 -14.22
N ALA A 76 3.71 -11.08 -14.19
CA ALA A 76 4.58 -11.31 -15.34
C ALA A 76 3.84 -11.97 -16.50
N VAL A 77 3.07 -13.02 -16.24
CA VAL A 77 2.31 -13.73 -17.28
C VAL A 77 1.24 -12.83 -17.89
N ARG A 78 0.51 -12.08 -17.04
CA ARG A 78 -0.48 -11.08 -17.48
C ARG A 78 0.17 -10.02 -18.37
N ASP A 79 1.27 -9.42 -17.93
CA ASP A 79 1.94 -8.33 -18.65
C ASP A 79 2.48 -8.83 -20.00
N LEU A 80 3.06 -10.03 -20.03
CA LEU A 80 3.50 -10.66 -21.29
C LEU A 80 2.35 -10.93 -22.27
N LEU A 81 1.17 -11.34 -21.77
CA LEU A 81 -0.03 -11.51 -22.60
C LEU A 81 -0.52 -10.19 -23.20
N LEU A 82 -0.34 -9.09 -22.46
CA LEU A 82 -0.65 -7.73 -22.93
C LEU A 82 0.42 -7.12 -23.84
N GLY A 83 1.53 -7.82 -24.06
CA GLY A 83 2.68 -7.31 -24.83
C GLY A 83 3.49 -6.25 -24.05
N ILE A 84 3.36 -6.21 -22.74
CA ILE A 84 4.08 -5.31 -21.84
C ILE A 84 5.29 -6.04 -21.27
N THR A 85 6.45 -5.39 -21.21
CA THR A 85 7.64 -5.94 -20.55
C THR A 85 7.44 -5.93 -19.03
N PRO A 86 7.43 -7.10 -18.36
CA PRO A 86 7.32 -7.17 -16.90
C PRO A 86 8.52 -6.51 -16.21
N LYS A 87 8.27 -5.87 -15.07
CA LYS A 87 9.35 -5.35 -14.21
C LYS A 87 9.96 -6.45 -13.35
N ASP A 88 9.12 -7.35 -12.84
CA ASP A 88 9.49 -8.41 -11.90
C ASP A 88 8.97 -9.75 -12.44
N PHE A 89 9.67 -10.83 -12.13
CA PHE A 89 9.33 -12.18 -12.53
C PHE A 89 9.21 -13.05 -11.28
N ASP A 90 7.99 -13.55 -11.02
CA ASP A 90 7.68 -14.40 -9.89
C ASP A 90 7.56 -15.86 -10.36
N VAL A 91 8.09 -16.78 -9.58
CA VAL A 91 8.03 -18.23 -9.81
C VAL A 91 7.21 -18.90 -8.72
N ALA A 92 6.30 -19.78 -9.10
CA ALA A 92 5.60 -20.66 -8.16
C ALA A 92 6.04 -22.11 -8.39
N THR A 93 6.16 -22.89 -7.29
CA THR A 93 6.70 -24.25 -7.30
C THR A 93 6.12 -25.08 -6.17
N ASN A 94 6.18 -26.42 -6.30
CA ASN A 94 5.94 -27.33 -5.18
C ASN A 94 7.18 -27.57 -4.30
N ALA A 95 8.36 -27.00 -4.66
CA ALA A 95 9.54 -27.04 -3.81
C ALA A 95 9.32 -26.22 -2.53
N LEU A 96 9.69 -26.76 -1.37
CA LEU A 96 9.66 -26.01 -0.11
C LEU A 96 10.71 -24.90 -0.11
N PRO A 97 10.55 -23.82 0.66
CA PRO A 97 11.50 -22.71 0.70
C PRO A 97 12.92 -23.15 1.05
N GLU A 98 13.05 -24.17 1.91
CA GLU A 98 14.33 -24.76 2.31
C GLU A 98 14.98 -25.54 1.15
N ASP A 99 14.18 -26.17 0.30
CA ASP A 99 14.66 -26.86 -0.90
C ASP A 99 15.17 -25.86 -1.93
N VAL A 100 14.43 -24.78 -2.15
CA VAL A 100 14.85 -23.67 -3.00
C VAL A 100 16.20 -23.11 -2.50
N ARG A 101 16.34 -22.89 -1.18
CA ARG A 101 17.60 -22.42 -0.59
C ARG A 101 18.75 -23.41 -0.77
N ARG A 102 18.46 -24.73 -0.76
CA ARG A 102 19.50 -25.75 -1.04
C ARG A 102 19.95 -25.75 -2.50
N LEU A 103 19.01 -25.51 -3.43
CA LEU A 103 19.30 -25.44 -4.87
C LEU A 103 20.06 -24.18 -5.26
N PHE A 104 19.81 -23.05 -4.61
CA PHE A 104 20.39 -21.76 -4.97
C PHE A 104 21.23 -21.18 -3.85
N ARG A 105 22.56 -21.13 -4.02
CA ARG A 105 23.51 -20.57 -3.03
C ARG A 105 23.27 -19.09 -2.72
N ASN A 106 22.72 -18.34 -3.70
CA ASN A 106 22.37 -16.92 -3.63
C ASN A 106 20.92 -16.68 -3.18
N CYS A 107 20.28 -17.66 -2.52
CA CYS A 107 18.93 -17.56 -2.03
C CYS A 107 18.86 -17.07 -0.58
N ARG A 108 17.92 -16.17 -0.29
CA ARG A 108 17.55 -15.74 1.06
C ARG A 108 16.07 -15.99 1.30
N LEU A 109 15.74 -16.60 2.44
CA LEU A 109 14.35 -16.75 2.87
C LEU A 109 13.91 -15.47 3.58
N ILE A 110 12.79 -14.92 3.16
CA ILE A 110 12.19 -13.70 3.71
C ILE A 110 10.73 -13.92 4.08
N GLY A 111 10.21 -13.03 4.94
CA GLY A 111 8.82 -13.07 5.38
C GLY A 111 8.60 -13.92 6.63
N ARG A 112 7.87 -13.36 7.61
CA ARG A 112 7.44 -14.08 8.83
C ARG A 112 6.07 -14.71 8.66
N ARG A 113 5.16 -14.00 7.98
CA ARG A 113 3.78 -14.46 7.72
C ARG A 113 3.75 -15.43 6.54
N PHE A 114 4.52 -15.14 5.52
CA PHE A 114 4.63 -15.92 4.30
C PHE A 114 6.11 -16.08 3.97
N ARG A 115 6.62 -17.31 4.01
CA ARG A 115 7.99 -17.58 3.62
C ARG A 115 8.11 -17.55 2.10
N LEU A 116 8.99 -16.70 1.61
CA LEU A 116 9.36 -16.57 0.20
C LEU A 116 10.87 -16.78 0.05
N ALA A 117 11.27 -17.39 -1.04
CA ALA A 117 12.67 -17.53 -1.38
C ALA A 117 13.06 -16.47 -2.42
N HIS A 118 13.95 -15.55 -2.05
CA HIS A 118 14.52 -14.54 -2.94
C HIS A 118 15.83 -15.04 -3.49
N VAL A 119 15.87 -15.33 -4.80
CA VAL A 119 17.11 -15.72 -5.50
C VAL A 119 17.72 -14.47 -6.14
N HIS A 120 18.90 -14.09 -5.70
CA HIS A 120 19.58 -12.84 -6.07
C HIS A 120 20.52 -13.03 -7.26
N PHE A 121 20.37 -12.20 -8.30
CA PHE A 121 21.27 -12.14 -9.46
C PHE A 121 21.75 -10.70 -9.65
N GLY A 122 22.73 -10.28 -8.84
CA GLY A 122 23.17 -8.89 -8.80
C GLY A 122 22.05 -7.96 -8.29
N SER A 123 21.57 -7.09 -9.15
CA SER A 123 20.45 -6.18 -8.83
C SER A 123 19.07 -6.82 -9.05
N GLU A 124 18.98 -7.91 -9.82
CA GLU A 124 17.72 -8.61 -10.05
C GLU A 124 17.45 -9.65 -8.97
N ILE A 125 16.23 -9.70 -8.50
CA ILE A 125 15.76 -10.68 -7.52
C ILE A 125 14.59 -11.43 -8.15
N ILE A 126 14.69 -12.77 -8.18
CA ILE A 126 13.59 -13.64 -8.58
C ILE A 126 12.92 -14.16 -7.31
N GLU A 127 11.66 -13.81 -7.14
CA GLU A 127 10.84 -14.28 -6.04
C GLU A 127 10.30 -15.68 -6.36
N VAL A 128 10.56 -16.65 -5.46
CA VAL A 128 10.07 -18.02 -5.61
C VAL A 128 9.14 -18.32 -4.44
N ALA A 129 7.88 -18.62 -4.76
CA ALA A 129 6.83 -18.97 -3.82
C ALA A 129 6.50 -20.47 -3.91
N THR A 130 6.42 -21.15 -2.77
CA THR A 130 5.87 -22.51 -2.72
C THR A 130 4.34 -22.45 -2.83
N PHE A 131 3.72 -23.39 -3.55
CA PHE A 131 2.25 -23.51 -3.58
C PHE A 131 1.68 -23.66 -2.18
N ARG A 132 0.57 -22.99 -1.90
CA ARG A 132 -0.03 -22.94 -0.56
C ARG A 132 -1.40 -23.57 -0.56
N ALA A 133 -1.70 -24.31 0.50
CA ALA A 133 -3.01 -24.89 0.73
C ALA A 133 -4.08 -23.79 0.93
N ALA A 134 -5.31 -24.08 0.52
CA ALA A 134 -6.46 -23.25 0.82
C ALA A 134 -6.67 -23.18 2.35
N ALA A 135 -6.93 -21.98 2.86
CA ALA A 135 -7.24 -21.82 4.26
C ALA A 135 -8.58 -22.51 4.59
N ALA A 136 -8.57 -23.64 5.27
CA ALA A 136 -9.79 -24.12 5.90
C ALA A 136 -10.17 -23.15 7.03
N PRO A 137 -11.45 -22.69 7.14
CA PRO A 137 -11.89 -21.98 8.32
C PRO A 137 -11.83 -22.95 9.50
N GLU A 138 -10.96 -22.66 10.49
CA GLU A 138 -10.99 -23.40 11.74
C GLU A 138 -12.33 -23.14 12.42
N ARG A 139 -13.00 -24.24 12.82
CA ARG A 139 -14.15 -24.20 13.72
C ARG A 139 -13.69 -23.52 15.01
N ALA A 140 -14.40 -22.50 15.45
CA ALA A 140 -14.38 -22.09 16.84
C ALA A 140 -14.90 -23.25 17.66
N GLU A 141 -14.02 -24.13 18.14
CA GLU A 141 -14.36 -25.05 19.21
C GLU A 141 -14.48 -24.25 20.48
N GLY A 142 -15.60 -24.49 21.18
CA GLY A 142 -16.09 -23.69 22.25
C GLY A 142 -15.15 -23.58 23.46
N ASP A 143 -15.39 -22.53 24.21
CA ASP A 143 -14.89 -22.29 25.54
C ASP A 143 -14.75 -23.58 26.37
N SER A 144 -13.51 -24.01 26.59
CA SER A 144 -13.14 -24.79 27.74
C SER A 144 -11.96 -24.08 28.40
N GLU A 145 -12.28 -23.27 29.42
CA GLU A 145 -11.33 -22.80 30.41
C GLU A 145 -10.77 -24.03 31.15
N ASP A 146 -9.58 -24.45 30.76
CA ASP A 146 -8.77 -25.36 31.56
C ASP A 146 -7.32 -24.84 31.55
N PRO A 147 -6.83 -24.28 32.70
CA PRO A 147 -5.53 -23.61 32.72
C PRO A 147 -4.31 -24.53 32.73
N ASP A 148 -4.48 -25.87 32.74
CA ASP A 148 -3.41 -26.83 32.95
C ASP A 148 -3.11 -27.77 31.74
N ALA A 149 -3.55 -27.44 30.52
CA ALA A 149 -3.18 -28.19 29.32
C ALA A 149 -1.92 -27.64 28.64
N GLU A 150 -0.78 -27.64 29.34
CA GLU A 150 0.52 -27.71 28.70
C GLU A 150 0.72 -29.14 28.21
N ALA A 151 0.45 -29.42 26.92
CA ALA A 151 1.17 -30.51 26.23
C ALA A 151 0.81 -30.61 24.74
N SER A 152 1.84 -30.71 23.95
CA SER A 152 1.92 -31.17 22.57
C SER A 152 1.22 -30.28 21.53
N LEU A 153 1.81 -29.13 21.25
CA LEU A 153 1.69 -28.49 19.94
C LEU A 153 2.39 -29.39 18.92
N THR A 154 1.63 -29.98 18.01
CA THR A 154 2.19 -30.63 16.83
C THR A 154 2.88 -29.57 15.96
N GLU A 155 3.97 -29.93 15.27
CA GLU A 155 4.74 -29.00 14.39
C GLU A 155 3.85 -28.23 13.41
N ASP A 156 2.70 -28.79 13.02
CA ASP A 156 1.70 -28.16 12.13
C ASP A 156 0.98 -26.94 12.76
N ALA A 157 0.86 -26.88 14.09
CA ALA A 157 0.21 -25.76 14.79
C ALA A 157 1.12 -24.51 14.88
N GLU A 158 2.46 -24.67 14.77
CA GLU A 158 3.39 -23.54 14.74
C GLU A 158 3.41 -22.80 13.39
N ASP A 159 3.00 -23.45 12.29
CA ASP A 159 3.04 -22.90 10.96
C ASP A 159 1.81 -22.03 10.62
N ARG A 160 0.73 -22.18 11.37
CA ARG A 160 -0.49 -21.39 11.21
C ARG A 160 -0.89 -20.69 12.50
N ALA A 161 -1.01 -19.36 12.47
CA ALA A 161 -1.52 -18.57 13.58
C ALA A 161 -2.60 -17.61 13.08
N ILE A 162 -3.75 -17.57 13.76
CA ILE A 162 -4.88 -16.68 13.47
C ILE A 162 -5.14 -15.84 14.72
N ASP A 163 -5.44 -14.54 14.56
CA ASP A 163 -5.82 -13.69 15.67
C ASP A 163 -7.29 -13.92 16.07
N THR A 164 -7.69 -13.39 17.24
CA THR A 164 -9.05 -13.48 17.79
C THR A 164 -10.14 -12.88 16.89
N ARG A 165 -9.77 -12.22 15.77
CA ARG A 165 -10.65 -11.65 14.77
C ARG A 165 -10.63 -12.41 13.45
N GLY A 166 -10.10 -13.64 13.43
CA GLY A 166 -10.02 -14.48 12.23
C GLY A 166 -8.94 -14.06 11.23
N ARG A 167 -7.97 -13.23 11.61
CA ARG A 167 -6.91 -12.79 10.71
C ARG A 167 -5.72 -13.72 10.77
N ILE A 168 -5.27 -14.18 9.61
CA ILE A 168 -4.13 -15.07 9.46
C ILE A 168 -2.83 -14.32 9.83
N LEU A 169 -2.16 -14.76 10.89
CA LEU A 169 -0.86 -14.23 11.35
C LEU A 169 0.32 -14.99 10.75
N ARG A 170 0.19 -16.31 10.58
CA ARG A 170 1.12 -17.20 9.86
C ARG A 170 0.32 -18.13 8.96
N ASP A 171 0.87 -18.45 7.81
CA ASP A 171 0.23 -19.33 6.84
C ASP A 171 1.30 -19.93 5.93
N ASN A 172 2.02 -20.91 6.47
CA ASN A 172 3.04 -21.68 5.76
C ASN A 172 2.55 -23.11 5.48
N ILE A 173 1.24 -23.31 5.38
CA ILE A 173 0.69 -24.59 4.95
C ILE A 173 0.83 -24.67 3.43
N TYR A 174 1.58 -25.65 2.97
CA TYR A 174 1.86 -25.85 1.55
C TYR A 174 0.84 -26.79 0.95
N GLY A 175 0.52 -26.61 -0.33
CA GLY A 175 -0.54 -27.33 -1.02
C GLY A 175 -0.25 -27.56 -2.51
N THR A 176 -1.32 -27.76 -3.27
CA THR A 176 -1.28 -27.96 -4.71
C THR A 176 -1.37 -26.64 -5.47
N ILE A 177 -1.10 -26.66 -6.77
CA ILE A 177 -1.26 -25.50 -7.64
C ILE A 177 -2.71 -24.99 -7.65
N GLU A 178 -3.69 -25.91 -7.62
CA GLU A 178 -5.11 -25.58 -7.57
C GLU A 178 -5.44 -24.78 -6.32
N GLU A 179 -4.97 -25.23 -5.16
CA GLU A 179 -5.17 -24.54 -3.90
C GLU A 179 -4.51 -23.17 -3.88
N ASP A 180 -3.31 -23.03 -4.47
CA ASP A 180 -2.61 -21.75 -4.58
C ASP A 180 -3.39 -20.72 -5.43
N VAL A 181 -4.07 -21.18 -6.49
CA VAL A 181 -4.94 -20.33 -7.33
C VAL A 181 -6.05 -19.68 -6.51
N TRP A 182 -6.78 -20.46 -5.72
CA TRP A 182 -7.95 -19.98 -4.96
C TRP A 182 -7.58 -18.99 -3.85
N ARG A 183 -6.32 -18.93 -3.46
CA ARG A 183 -5.82 -17.97 -2.47
C ARG A 183 -5.41 -16.63 -3.08
N ARG A 184 -5.18 -16.59 -4.39
CA ARG A 184 -4.82 -15.35 -5.10
C ARG A 184 -5.98 -14.36 -5.09
N ASP A 185 -5.66 -13.11 -5.37
CA ASP A 185 -6.64 -12.03 -5.35
C ASP A 185 -7.47 -11.96 -6.65
N PHE A 186 -6.82 -11.77 -7.79
CA PHE A 186 -7.50 -11.51 -9.05
C PHE A 186 -7.18 -12.55 -10.11
N ALA A 187 -8.21 -12.95 -10.88
CA ALA A 187 -8.09 -13.95 -11.94
C ALA A 187 -6.99 -13.58 -12.96
N ALA A 188 -6.88 -12.30 -13.33
CA ALA A 188 -5.83 -11.81 -14.21
C ALA A 188 -4.40 -12.02 -13.68
N ASN A 189 -4.22 -12.28 -12.38
CA ASN A 189 -2.93 -12.56 -11.75
C ASN A 189 -2.76 -14.06 -11.36
N ALA A 190 -3.70 -14.93 -11.74
CA ALA A 190 -3.69 -16.34 -11.42
C ALA A 190 -3.42 -17.22 -12.66
N LEU A 191 -2.53 -16.76 -13.50
CA LEU A 191 -2.06 -17.45 -14.70
C LEU A 191 -0.69 -18.05 -14.44
N TYR A 192 -0.49 -19.31 -14.86
CA TYR A 192 0.72 -20.10 -14.64
C TYR A 192 1.31 -20.51 -16.00
N TYR A 193 2.46 -19.96 -16.35
CA TYR A 193 3.16 -20.30 -17.59
C TYR A 193 4.12 -21.46 -17.31
N ASN A 194 3.85 -22.58 -17.97
CA ASN A 194 4.67 -23.79 -17.88
C ASN A 194 5.89 -23.67 -18.81
N ILE A 195 7.08 -23.93 -18.28
CA ILE A 195 8.33 -23.84 -19.04
C ILE A 195 8.61 -25.08 -19.89
N ASP A 196 7.94 -26.22 -19.63
CA ASP A 196 8.20 -27.47 -20.34
C ASP A 196 7.59 -27.52 -21.72
N ASP A 197 6.30 -27.15 -21.81
CA ASP A 197 5.52 -27.19 -23.05
C ASP A 197 5.13 -25.77 -23.51
N PHE A 198 5.51 -24.75 -22.73
CA PHE A 198 5.22 -23.34 -22.99
C PHE A 198 3.72 -23.02 -23.00
N SER A 199 2.89 -23.85 -22.36
CA SER A 199 1.47 -23.61 -22.17
C SER A 199 1.19 -22.64 -21.01
N ILE A 200 -0.01 -22.06 -20.99
CA ILE A 200 -0.53 -21.32 -19.85
C ILE A 200 -1.64 -22.14 -19.21
N TRP A 201 -1.52 -22.38 -17.90
CA TRP A 201 -2.55 -23.04 -17.11
C TRP A 201 -3.44 -21.98 -16.47
N ASP A 202 -4.72 -22.03 -16.74
CA ASP A 202 -5.74 -21.09 -16.30
C ASP A 202 -6.88 -21.83 -15.60
N PHE A 203 -7.06 -21.59 -14.32
CA PHE A 203 -8.04 -22.26 -13.47
C PHE A 203 -9.30 -21.42 -13.25
N VAL A 204 -9.30 -20.14 -13.60
CA VAL A 204 -10.31 -19.14 -13.18
C VAL A 204 -10.70 -18.16 -14.28
N ASP A 205 -10.45 -18.50 -15.55
CA ASP A 205 -10.70 -17.68 -16.75
C ASP A 205 -9.90 -16.35 -16.77
N GLY A 206 -8.74 -16.33 -16.12
CA GLY A 206 -7.90 -15.14 -16.02
C GLY A 206 -7.40 -14.64 -17.37
N ALA A 207 -7.12 -15.52 -18.34
CA ALA A 207 -6.69 -15.14 -19.68
C ALA A 207 -7.80 -14.42 -20.46
N ALA A 208 -9.06 -14.84 -20.30
CA ALA A 208 -10.21 -14.13 -20.88
C ALA A 208 -10.38 -12.74 -20.24
N ASP A 209 -10.20 -12.62 -18.94
CA ASP A 209 -10.24 -11.35 -18.22
C ASP A 209 -9.13 -10.38 -18.63
N VAL A 210 -7.90 -10.89 -18.85
CA VAL A 210 -6.78 -10.10 -19.37
C VAL A 210 -7.09 -9.56 -20.78
N ARG A 211 -7.61 -10.41 -21.69
CA ARG A 211 -8.01 -9.98 -23.06
C ARG A 211 -9.12 -8.94 -23.02
N ALA A 212 -10.10 -9.10 -22.11
CA ALA A 212 -11.22 -8.18 -21.91
C ALA A 212 -10.83 -6.91 -21.10
N ARG A 213 -9.61 -6.80 -20.61
CA ARG A 213 -9.14 -5.75 -19.70
C ARG A 213 -10.06 -5.61 -18.48
N ARG A 214 -10.47 -6.72 -17.92
CA ARG A 214 -11.36 -6.82 -16.79
C ARG A 214 -10.60 -7.33 -15.56
N LEU A 215 -10.91 -6.80 -14.39
CA LEU A 215 -10.35 -7.22 -13.12
C LEU A 215 -11.46 -7.91 -12.30
N LYS A 216 -11.35 -9.22 -12.18
CA LYS A 216 -12.28 -10.08 -11.44
C LYS A 216 -11.57 -10.66 -10.22
N LEU A 217 -12.19 -10.55 -9.05
CA LEU A 217 -11.73 -11.18 -7.81
C LEU A 217 -12.03 -12.69 -7.86
N ILE A 218 -11.09 -13.50 -7.38
CA ILE A 218 -11.27 -14.97 -7.32
C ILE A 218 -12.11 -15.32 -6.10
N GLY A 219 -13.16 -16.14 -6.28
CA GLY A 219 -14.13 -16.50 -5.26
C GLY A 219 -15.24 -15.48 -5.08
N GLU A 220 -16.02 -15.59 -3.99
CA GLU A 220 -17.11 -14.66 -3.71
C GLU A 220 -16.54 -13.29 -3.23
N PRO A 221 -16.79 -12.19 -3.93
CA PRO A 221 -16.13 -10.90 -3.64
C PRO A 221 -16.41 -10.38 -2.23
N GLU A 222 -17.62 -10.53 -1.71
CA GLU A 222 -17.94 -10.07 -0.36
C GLU A 222 -17.12 -10.81 0.70
N ASP A 223 -17.04 -12.12 0.63
CA ASP A 223 -16.28 -12.95 1.56
C ASP A 223 -14.77 -12.62 1.47
N ARG A 224 -14.27 -12.47 0.26
CA ARG A 224 -12.86 -12.14 0.00
C ARG A 224 -12.47 -10.75 0.52
N TYR A 225 -13.37 -9.77 0.48
CA TYR A 225 -13.13 -8.43 1.06
C TYR A 225 -13.24 -8.45 2.58
N ARG A 226 -14.12 -9.29 3.16
CA ARG A 226 -14.20 -9.49 4.62
C ARG A 226 -12.97 -10.20 5.16
N GLU A 227 -12.46 -11.21 4.47
CA GLU A 227 -11.23 -11.93 4.79
C GLU A 227 -10.02 -10.96 4.80
N ASP A 228 -9.90 -10.11 3.78
CA ASP A 228 -8.82 -9.13 3.65
C ASP A 228 -9.31 -7.83 2.99
N PRO A 229 -9.68 -6.82 3.80
CA PRO A 229 -10.17 -5.54 3.28
C PRO A 229 -9.17 -4.80 2.39
N VAL A 230 -7.86 -5.08 2.51
CA VAL A 230 -6.83 -4.49 1.65
C VAL A 230 -7.00 -4.89 0.18
N ARG A 231 -7.72 -5.98 -0.11
CA ARG A 231 -8.06 -6.34 -1.50
C ARG A 231 -8.87 -5.27 -2.22
N MET A 232 -9.68 -4.46 -1.52
CA MET A 232 -10.35 -3.29 -2.11
C MET A 232 -9.35 -2.24 -2.60
N LEU A 233 -8.31 -1.96 -1.81
CA LEU A 233 -7.23 -1.05 -2.21
C LEU A 233 -6.40 -1.63 -3.37
N ARG A 234 -6.19 -2.94 -3.37
CA ARG A 234 -5.50 -3.65 -4.46
C ARG A 234 -6.32 -3.62 -5.74
N ALA A 235 -7.66 -3.76 -5.67
CA ALA A 235 -8.56 -3.63 -6.81
C ALA A 235 -8.43 -2.25 -7.46
N VAL A 236 -8.50 -1.18 -6.66
CA VAL A 236 -8.27 0.20 -7.13
C VAL A 236 -6.90 0.35 -7.77
N ARG A 237 -5.85 -0.13 -7.11
CA ARG A 237 -4.47 -0.02 -7.59
C ARG A 237 -4.27 -0.73 -8.93
N PHE A 238 -4.78 -1.95 -9.07
CA PHE A 238 -4.65 -2.70 -10.33
C PHE A 238 -5.52 -2.10 -11.43
N ALA A 239 -6.74 -1.65 -11.12
CA ALA A 239 -7.59 -0.94 -12.08
C ALA A 239 -6.89 0.32 -12.61
N ALA A 240 -6.30 1.13 -11.72
CA ALA A 240 -5.54 2.33 -12.11
C ALA A 240 -4.28 1.99 -12.92
N LYS A 241 -3.48 1.02 -12.45
CA LYS A 241 -2.19 0.65 -13.09
C LYS A 241 -2.38 0.04 -14.47
N LEU A 242 -3.39 -0.80 -14.64
CA LEU A 242 -3.59 -1.59 -15.86
C LEU A 242 -4.58 -0.94 -16.84
N GLY A 243 -5.33 0.08 -16.39
CA GLY A 243 -6.46 0.62 -17.13
C GLY A 243 -7.58 -0.41 -17.31
N PHE A 244 -7.74 -1.33 -16.36
CA PHE A 244 -8.77 -2.35 -16.36
C PHE A 244 -10.04 -1.84 -15.67
N THR A 245 -11.20 -2.31 -16.13
CA THR A 245 -12.48 -2.11 -15.44
C THR A 245 -12.68 -3.22 -14.40
N LEU A 246 -13.28 -2.89 -13.26
CA LEU A 246 -13.70 -3.91 -12.31
C LEU A 246 -14.90 -4.67 -12.89
N GLU A 247 -14.91 -5.97 -12.68
CA GLU A 247 -16.10 -6.79 -12.94
C GLU A 247 -17.23 -6.38 -11.99
N PRO A 248 -18.51 -6.30 -12.45
CA PRO A 248 -19.60 -5.75 -11.63
C PRO A 248 -19.77 -6.39 -10.25
N ALA A 249 -19.64 -7.72 -10.13
CA ALA A 249 -19.74 -8.40 -8.84
C ALA A 249 -18.53 -8.08 -7.93
N THR A 250 -17.36 -7.83 -8.50
CA THR A 250 -16.16 -7.38 -7.78
C THR A 250 -16.28 -5.92 -7.34
N GLU A 251 -16.94 -5.05 -8.14
CA GLU A 251 -17.07 -3.62 -7.89
C GLU A 251 -18.13 -3.31 -6.82
N GLU A 252 -19.29 -3.96 -6.90
CA GLU A 252 -20.49 -3.64 -6.12
C GLU A 252 -20.24 -3.58 -4.60
N PRO A 253 -19.57 -4.56 -3.96
CA PRO A 253 -19.43 -4.58 -2.51
C PRO A 253 -18.46 -3.53 -1.96
N ILE A 254 -17.58 -2.95 -2.78
CA ILE A 254 -16.45 -2.12 -2.32
C ILE A 254 -16.92 -0.97 -1.45
N ARG A 255 -17.88 -0.17 -1.91
CA ARG A 255 -18.35 1.01 -1.17
C ARG A 255 -19.00 0.63 0.15
N ARG A 256 -19.80 -0.44 0.15
CA ARG A 256 -20.48 -0.94 1.35
C ARG A 256 -19.53 -1.51 2.39
N LEU A 257 -18.43 -2.13 1.94
CA LEU A 257 -17.43 -2.77 2.77
C LEU A 257 -16.22 -1.87 3.10
N ALA A 258 -16.16 -0.66 2.53
CA ALA A 258 -15.07 0.30 2.79
C ALA A 258 -14.77 0.52 4.29
N PRO A 259 -15.78 0.57 5.22
CA PRO A 259 -15.51 0.69 6.66
C PRO A 259 -14.65 -0.43 7.25
N LEU A 260 -14.55 -1.59 6.61
CA LEU A 260 -13.67 -2.67 7.09
C LEU A 260 -12.19 -2.28 7.07
N LEU A 261 -11.81 -1.26 6.27
CA LEU A 261 -10.43 -0.72 6.29
C LEU A 261 -10.05 -0.16 7.66
N ASP A 262 -11.03 0.28 8.47
CA ASP A 262 -10.78 0.80 9.80
C ASP A 262 -10.16 -0.22 10.75
N GLY A 263 -10.36 -1.51 10.48
CA GLY A 263 -9.76 -2.62 11.21
C GLY A 263 -8.39 -3.08 10.71
N VAL A 264 -7.87 -2.52 9.60
CA VAL A 264 -6.57 -2.93 9.05
C VAL A 264 -5.42 -2.27 9.81
N PRO A 265 -4.32 -3.00 10.11
CA PRO A 265 -3.16 -2.41 10.78
C PRO A 265 -2.58 -1.21 10.02
N ALA A 266 -2.32 -0.11 10.74
CA ALA A 266 -1.86 1.17 10.17
C ALA A 266 -0.53 1.06 9.38
N ALA A 267 0.36 0.15 9.77
CA ALA A 267 1.60 -0.12 9.03
C ALA A 267 1.33 -0.75 7.66
N ARG A 268 0.36 -1.66 7.59
CA ARG A 268 -0.03 -2.29 6.32
C ARG A 268 -0.70 -1.29 5.37
N LEU A 269 -1.55 -0.40 5.90
CA LEU A 269 -2.14 0.69 5.12
C LEU A 269 -1.09 1.68 4.61
N PHE A 270 -0.03 1.95 5.40
CA PHE A 270 1.10 2.76 4.93
C PHE A 270 1.77 2.16 3.70
N ASP A 271 2.08 0.86 3.71
CA ASP A 271 2.71 0.18 2.58
C ASP A 271 1.83 0.19 1.33
N GLU A 272 0.51 -0.03 1.47
CA GLU A 272 -0.42 0.05 0.34
C GLU A 272 -0.60 1.49 -0.16
N CYS A 273 -0.57 2.52 0.71
CA CYS A 273 -0.57 3.92 0.28
C CYS A 273 0.61 4.25 -0.62
N LEU A 274 1.81 3.78 -0.29
CA LEU A 274 2.98 4.00 -1.15
C LEU A 274 2.80 3.34 -2.52
N LYS A 275 2.23 2.13 -2.58
CA LYS A 275 1.95 1.42 -3.82
C LYS A 275 0.84 2.08 -4.65
N LEU A 276 -0.17 2.67 -4.00
CA LEU A 276 -1.27 3.39 -4.65
C LEU A 276 -0.79 4.68 -5.33
N PHE A 277 0.07 5.44 -4.64
CA PHE A 277 0.38 6.81 -5.03
C PHE A 277 1.78 7.01 -5.63
N LEU A 278 2.70 6.05 -5.46
CA LEU A 278 4.08 6.16 -5.97
C LEU A 278 4.44 5.08 -7.00
N ALA A 279 3.43 4.59 -7.74
CA ALA A 279 3.64 3.62 -8.82
C ALA A 279 3.46 4.22 -10.23
N GLY A 280 3.25 5.54 -10.35
CA GLY A 280 3.06 6.23 -11.63
C GLY A 280 1.62 6.28 -12.11
N PHE A 281 0.65 5.99 -11.23
CA PHE A 281 -0.81 6.01 -11.48
C PHE A 281 -1.56 6.58 -10.28
N GLY A 282 -0.92 7.45 -9.51
CA GLY A 282 -1.43 7.98 -8.25
C GLY A 282 -2.68 8.84 -8.42
N ALA A 283 -2.73 9.69 -9.44
CA ALA A 283 -3.90 10.52 -9.73
C ALA A 283 -5.12 9.66 -10.08
N GLN A 284 -4.95 8.61 -10.90
CA GLN A 284 -6.04 7.70 -11.23
C GLN A 284 -6.46 6.86 -10.01
N SER A 285 -5.50 6.42 -9.20
CA SER A 285 -5.78 5.71 -7.94
C SER A 285 -6.61 6.58 -7.00
N PHE A 286 -6.28 7.87 -6.86
CA PHE A 286 -7.02 8.82 -6.02
C PHE A 286 -8.48 8.97 -6.47
N ARG A 287 -8.73 9.18 -7.78
CA ARG A 287 -10.09 9.28 -8.31
C ARG A 287 -10.93 8.03 -8.02
N LEU A 288 -10.33 6.84 -8.16
CA LEU A 288 -11.02 5.58 -7.85
C LEU A 288 -11.26 5.41 -6.34
N LEU A 289 -10.30 5.80 -5.49
CA LEU A 289 -10.49 5.77 -4.04
C LEU A 289 -11.65 6.68 -3.60
N GLU A 290 -11.78 7.88 -4.17
CA GLU A 290 -12.93 8.77 -3.92
C GLU A 290 -14.24 8.16 -4.46
N ARG A 291 -14.22 7.65 -5.70
CA ARG A 291 -15.41 7.02 -6.32
C ARG A 291 -15.99 5.92 -5.44
N TYR A 292 -15.13 5.11 -4.79
CA TYR A 292 -15.54 3.98 -3.97
C TYR A 292 -15.67 4.30 -2.47
N GLY A 293 -15.45 5.55 -2.06
CA GLY A 293 -15.49 5.94 -0.64
C GLY A 293 -14.36 5.38 0.21
N LEU A 294 -13.27 4.91 -0.41
CA LEU A 294 -12.12 4.33 0.29
C LEU A 294 -11.17 5.41 0.82
N PHE A 295 -11.14 6.60 0.18
CA PHE A 295 -10.22 7.67 0.55
C PHE A 295 -10.49 8.20 1.97
N GLU A 296 -11.75 8.33 2.36
CA GLU A 296 -12.15 8.82 3.68
C GLU A 296 -11.73 7.90 4.82
N HIS A 297 -11.59 6.58 4.57
CA HIS A 297 -11.08 5.61 5.53
C HIS A 297 -9.55 5.64 5.66
N LEU A 298 -8.84 6.11 4.64
CA LEU A 298 -7.38 6.28 4.66
C LEU A 298 -6.97 7.64 5.22
N PHE A 299 -7.66 8.72 4.79
CA PHE A 299 -7.34 10.11 5.10
C PHE A 299 -8.58 10.89 5.56
N PRO A 300 -9.20 10.53 6.70
CA PRO A 300 -10.50 11.09 7.12
C PRO A 300 -10.44 12.61 7.31
N GLN A 301 -9.33 13.15 7.82
CA GLN A 301 -9.18 14.58 8.03
C GLN A 301 -9.09 15.36 6.71
N SER A 302 -8.39 14.79 5.71
CA SER A 302 -8.27 15.40 4.38
C SER A 302 -9.59 15.35 3.63
N ALA A 303 -10.29 14.20 3.65
CA ALA A 303 -11.62 14.07 3.07
C ALA A 303 -12.61 15.06 3.69
N ALA A 304 -12.60 15.19 5.03
CA ALA A 304 -13.43 16.16 5.73
C ALA A 304 -13.06 17.63 5.40
N ALA A 305 -11.79 17.93 5.11
CA ALA A 305 -11.40 19.25 4.65
C ALA A 305 -11.89 19.52 3.22
N PHE A 306 -11.76 18.56 2.30
CA PHE A 306 -12.20 18.70 0.90
C PHE A 306 -13.71 18.97 0.77
N ALA A 307 -14.53 18.45 1.68
CA ALA A 307 -15.97 18.69 1.72
C ALA A 307 -16.35 20.12 2.12
N LEU A 308 -15.42 20.92 2.65
CA LEU A 308 -15.66 22.29 3.10
C LEU A 308 -15.21 23.28 2.02
N ALA A 309 -16.10 24.19 1.59
CA ALA A 309 -15.82 25.17 0.55
C ALA A 309 -14.51 25.94 0.70
N PRO A 310 -14.09 26.40 1.92
CA PRO A 310 -12.82 27.11 2.09
C PRO A 310 -11.56 26.29 1.81
N TYR A 311 -11.68 24.95 1.72
CA TYR A 311 -10.54 24.04 1.53
C TYR A 311 -10.72 23.10 0.33
N ALA A 312 -11.79 23.24 -0.46
CA ALA A 312 -12.08 22.39 -1.61
C ALA A 312 -10.91 22.36 -2.61
N TYR A 313 -10.19 23.47 -2.77
CA TYR A 313 -9.01 23.58 -3.61
C TYR A 313 -7.88 22.61 -3.21
N ALA A 314 -7.83 22.15 -1.96
CA ALA A 314 -6.82 21.20 -1.52
C ALA A 314 -6.99 19.83 -2.17
N ARG A 315 -8.22 19.49 -2.59
CA ARG A 315 -8.49 18.31 -3.41
C ARG A 315 -7.84 18.42 -4.79
N ASP A 316 -8.02 19.56 -5.47
CA ASP A 316 -7.45 19.79 -6.79
C ASP A 316 -5.92 19.86 -6.72
N MET A 317 -5.39 20.45 -5.65
CA MET A 317 -3.96 20.45 -5.37
C MET A 317 -3.41 19.03 -5.18
N LEU A 318 -4.13 18.15 -4.48
CA LEU A 318 -3.74 16.75 -4.32
C LEU A 318 -3.71 16.05 -5.68
N GLU A 319 -4.77 16.18 -6.46
CA GLU A 319 -4.90 15.52 -7.76
C GLU A 319 -3.79 16.00 -8.74
N THR A 320 -3.55 17.31 -8.81
CA THR A 320 -2.47 17.90 -9.63
C THR A 320 -1.09 17.44 -9.15
N GLY A 321 -0.84 17.46 -7.84
CA GLY A 321 0.43 17.00 -7.27
C GLY A 321 0.70 15.51 -7.48
N LEU A 322 -0.35 14.69 -7.49
CA LEU A 322 -0.24 13.27 -7.86
C LEU A 322 0.05 13.11 -9.35
N ALA A 323 -0.59 13.89 -10.23
CA ALA A 323 -0.29 13.85 -11.67
C ALA A 323 1.17 14.24 -11.96
N HIS A 324 1.71 15.26 -11.29
CA HIS A 324 3.13 15.62 -11.38
C HIS A 324 4.04 14.50 -10.85
N THR A 325 3.64 13.83 -9.76
CA THR A 325 4.37 12.68 -9.21
C THR A 325 4.39 11.53 -10.21
N ASP A 326 3.25 11.22 -10.83
CA ASP A 326 3.13 10.18 -11.87
C ASP A 326 4.05 10.49 -13.06
N ALA A 327 4.03 11.72 -13.58
CA ALA A 327 4.89 12.14 -14.68
C ALA A 327 6.38 12.03 -14.33
N ARG A 328 6.77 12.32 -13.07
CA ARG A 328 8.15 12.14 -12.60
C ARG A 328 8.56 10.66 -12.58
N ILE A 329 7.69 9.79 -12.07
CA ILE A 329 7.94 8.34 -12.03
C ILE A 329 8.07 7.77 -13.44
N GLN A 330 7.19 8.18 -14.36
CA GLN A 330 7.25 7.75 -15.76
C GLN A 330 8.52 8.24 -16.48
N ALA A 331 9.11 9.36 -16.00
CA ALA A 331 10.38 9.90 -16.49
C ALA A 331 11.61 9.40 -15.68
N ASP A 332 11.48 8.33 -14.90
CA ASP A 332 12.51 7.76 -14.00
C ASP A 332 13.14 8.77 -13.03
N LYS A 333 12.40 9.84 -12.67
CA LYS A 333 12.85 10.84 -11.71
C LYS A 333 12.46 10.43 -10.28
N PRO A 334 13.34 10.67 -9.30
CA PRO A 334 13.08 10.28 -7.92
C PRO A 334 11.88 11.04 -7.34
N VAL A 335 11.05 10.32 -6.58
CA VAL A 335 9.94 10.85 -5.78
C VAL A 335 10.11 10.42 -4.33
N THR A 336 9.52 11.18 -3.41
CA THR A 336 9.65 10.90 -1.98
C THR A 336 8.29 10.82 -1.29
N PRO A 337 8.09 9.88 -0.35
CA PRO A 337 6.88 9.87 0.48
C PRO A 337 6.65 11.16 1.26
N THR A 338 7.71 11.90 1.57
CA THR A 338 7.63 13.21 2.24
C THR A 338 6.75 14.21 1.50
N PHE A 339 6.95 14.36 0.19
CA PHE A 339 6.15 15.25 -0.65
C PHE A 339 4.72 14.74 -0.79
N LEU A 340 4.55 13.44 -0.99
CA LEU A 340 3.25 12.79 -1.06
C LEU A 340 2.41 13.10 0.19
N PHE A 341 2.94 12.87 1.39
CA PHE A 341 2.19 13.15 2.61
C PHE A 341 1.97 14.64 2.86
N ALA A 342 2.85 15.50 2.35
CA ALA A 342 2.62 16.94 2.42
C ALA A 342 1.39 17.35 1.61
N ILE A 343 1.23 16.88 0.37
CA ILE A 343 0.04 17.20 -0.44
C ILE A 343 -1.23 16.50 0.10
N LEU A 344 -1.13 15.26 0.59
CA LEU A 344 -2.26 14.52 1.17
C LEU A 344 -2.84 15.19 2.41
N LEU A 345 -1.99 15.77 3.28
CA LEU A 345 -2.42 16.30 4.56
C LEU A 345 -2.58 17.83 4.59
N PHE A 346 -2.21 18.53 3.51
CA PHE A 346 -2.21 20.00 3.48
C PHE A 346 -3.57 20.61 3.80
N GLY A 347 -4.65 20.12 3.18
CA GLY A 347 -6.01 20.60 3.44
C GLY A 347 -6.43 20.42 4.90
N ALA A 348 -6.07 19.29 5.51
CA ALA A 348 -6.33 19.02 6.92
C ALA A 348 -5.53 19.97 7.83
N VAL A 349 -4.27 20.29 7.49
CA VAL A 349 -3.44 21.22 8.25
C VAL A 349 -4.00 22.65 8.17
N LEU A 350 -4.46 23.08 7.01
CA LEU A 350 -5.08 24.40 6.85
C LEU A 350 -6.39 24.52 7.63
N ARG A 351 -7.20 23.46 7.63
CA ARG A 351 -8.42 23.39 8.43
C ARG A 351 -8.10 23.50 9.93
N GLU A 352 -7.16 22.73 10.42
CA GLU A 352 -6.75 22.75 11.83
C GLU A 352 -6.22 24.13 12.23
N LEU A 353 -5.43 24.79 11.38
CA LEU A 353 -4.97 26.17 11.59
C LEU A 353 -6.12 27.16 11.74
N ASN A 354 -7.16 27.06 10.90
CA ASN A 354 -8.31 27.96 10.97
C ASN A 354 -9.15 27.68 12.23
N GLU A 355 -9.30 26.42 12.62
CA GLU A 355 -9.98 26.05 13.88
C GLU A 355 -9.24 26.60 15.13
N GLN A 356 -7.92 26.80 15.04
CA GLN A 356 -7.12 27.48 16.08
C GLN A 356 -7.18 29.00 16.03
N ASN A 357 -8.09 29.60 15.19
CA ASN A 357 -8.20 31.02 14.96
C ASN A 357 -6.87 31.70 14.54
N ALA A 358 -6.05 31.01 13.80
CA ALA A 358 -4.84 31.56 13.21
C ALA A 358 -5.23 32.64 12.17
N GLY A 359 -4.74 33.84 12.32
CA GLY A 359 -4.96 34.93 11.38
C GLY A 359 -4.40 34.64 9.98
N PRO A 360 -4.55 35.55 9.01
CA PRO A 360 -4.17 35.34 7.61
C PRO A 360 -2.67 35.06 7.38
N SER A 361 -1.82 35.39 8.35
CA SER A 361 -0.39 35.02 8.36
C SER A 361 -0.07 34.28 9.65
N PRO A 362 -0.37 32.97 9.73
CA PRO A 362 -0.14 32.21 10.94
C PRO A 362 1.33 32.21 11.35
N ASP A 363 1.57 32.32 12.66
CA ASP A 363 2.91 32.11 13.23
C ASP A 363 3.39 30.68 12.91
N VAL A 364 4.69 30.53 12.69
CA VAL A 364 5.32 29.22 12.45
C VAL A 364 5.03 28.25 13.59
N ALA A 365 4.86 28.74 14.84
CA ALA A 365 4.51 27.92 15.98
C ALA A 365 3.10 27.31 15.85
N LEU A 366 2.11 28.08 15.44
CA LEU A 366 0.74 27.60 15.19
C LEU A 366 0.68 26.59 14.04
N LEU A 367 1.41 26.87 12.94
CA LEU A 367 1.51 25.93 11.84
C LEU A 367 2.15 24.60 12.28
N MET A 368 3.18 24.66 13.11
CA MET A 368 3.81 23.47 13.69
C MET A 368 2.83 22.69 14.54
N GLN A 369 2.08 23.35 15.40
CA GLN A 369 1.06 22.74 16.25
C GLN A 369 -0.04 22.07 15.42
N ALA A 370 -0.56 22.73 14.40
CA ALA A 370 -1.55 22.16 13.48
C ALA A 370 -1.02 20.91 12.75
N CYS A 371 0.22 20.96 12.26
CA CYS A 371 0.87 19.79 11.67
C CYS A 371 0.98 18.62 12.67
N ASP A 372 1.36 18.89 13.92
CA ASP A 372 1.51 17.85 14.93
C ASP A 372 0.17 17.22 15.33
N VAL A 373 -0.91 18.02 15.44
CA VAL A 373 -2.26 17.52 15.69
C VAL A 373 -2.74 16.62 14.54
N VAL A 374 -2.62 17.10 13.30
CA VAL A 374 -3.02 16.33 12.11
C VAL A 374 -2.23 15.03 11.99
N LEU A 375 -0.90 15.07 12.16
CA LEU A 375 -0.06 13.88 12.12
C LEU A 375 -0.42 12.88 13.23
N LYS A 376 -0.66 13.34 14.45
CA LYS A 376 -1.05 12.48 15.57
C LYS A 376 -2.36 11.73 15.28
N ARG A 377 -3.37 12.42 14.73
CA ARG A 377 -4.64 11.79 14.36
C ARG A 377 -4.46 10.83 13.17
N GLN A 378 -3.65 11.21 12.16
CA GLN A 378 -3.40 10.38 10.98
C GLN A 378 -2.64 9.10 11.33
N GLN A 379 -1.78 9.12 12.35
CA GLN A 379 -0.94 8.00 12.75
C GLN A 379 -1.74 6.75 13.17
N SER A 380 -2.96 6.92 13.68
CA SER A 380 -3.84 5.80 14.02
C SER A 380 -4.39 5.09 12.77
N ARG A 381 -4.44 5.78 11.62
CA ARG A 381 -4.93 5.23 10.34
C ARG A 381 -3.79 4.71 9.47
N ILE A 382 -2.75 5.51 9.31
CA ILE A 382 -1.59 5.19 8.48
C ILE A 382 -0.34 5.52 9.28
N ALA A 383 0.46 4.52 9.59
CA ALA A 383 1.66 4.64 10.41
C ALA A 383 2.80 5.32 9.61
N ILE A 384 2.74 6.64 9.45
CA ILE A 384 3.76 7.42 8.73
C ILE A 384 5.06 7.43 9.54
N PRO A 385 6.16 6.82 9.05
CA PRO A 385 7.43 6.80 9.76
C PRO A 385 8.01 8.21 9.99
N ARG A 386 8.66 8.42 11.13
CA ARG A 386 9.28 9.73 11.48
C ARG A 386 10.21 10.27 10.40
N ARG A 387 10.93 9.39 9.68
CA ARG A 387 11.80 9.77 8.57
C ARG A 387 11.07 10.51 7.42
N PHE A 388 9.75 10.38 7.31
CA PHE A 388 8.91 11.09 6.34
C PHE A 388 8.08 12.20 6.99
N ALA A 389 7.55 11.97 8.20
CA ALA A 389 6.72 12.92 8.91
C ALA A 389 7.49 14.20 9.31
N VAL A 390 8.74 14.07 9.79
CA VAL A 390 9.58 15.23 10.17
C VAL A 390 9.91 16.10 8.96
N PRO A 391 10.48 15.56 7.83
CA PRO A 391 10.73 16.39 6.64
C PRO A 391 9.46 16.95 6.01
N MET A 392 8.32 16.27 6.08
CA MET A 392 7.02 16.79 5.62
C MET A 392 6.63 18.04 6.41
N ARG A 393 6.72 18.00 7.73
CA ARG A 393 6.46 19.15 8.60
C ARG A 393 7.42 20.31 8.28
N GLU A 394 8.72 20.04 8.14
CA GLU A 394 9.72 21.05 7.75
C GLU A 394 9.33 21.72 6.41
N LEU A 395 8.91 20.94 5.41
CA LEU A 395 8.48 21.43 4.11
C LEU A 395 7.30 22.42 4.24
N LEU A 396 6.28 22.07 5.03
CA LEU A 396 5.12 22.95 5.26
C LEU A 396 5.49 24.21 6.04
N MET A 397 6.36 24.10 7.05
CA MET A 397 6.85 25.25 7.84
C MET A 397 7.71 26.22 7.02
N LEU A 398 8.25 25.80 5.89
CA LEU A 398 8.97 26.68 4.98
C LEU A 398 8.03 27.56 4.13
N GLN A 399 6.76 27.16 3.96
CA GLN A 399 5.84 27.87 3.07
C GLN A 399 5.66 29.35 3.42
N PRO A 400 5.43 29.78 4.67
CA PRO A 400 5.35 31.20 5.01
C PRO A 400 6.66 31.97 4.76
N ARG A 401 7.81 31.29 4.77
CA ARG A 401 9.11 31.93 4.55
C ARG A 401 9.32 32.41 3.11
N PHE A 402 8.63 31.81 2.14
CA PHE A 402 8.67 32.23 0.75
C PHE A 402 8.12 33.66 0.55
N ASN A 403 7.20 34.13 1.41
CA ASN A 403 6.67 35.49 1.34
C ASN A 403 7.76 36.55 1.59
N ARG A 404 8.82 36.17 2.32
CA ARG A 404 9.95 37.09 2.57
C ARG A 404 10.89 37.11 1.38
N ARG A 405 10.83 38.20 0.58
CA ARG A 405 11.62 38.39 -0.63
C ARG A 405 12.66 39.51 -0.48
N SER A 406 12.75 40.15 0.68
CA SER A 406 13.66 41.29 0.96
C SER A 406 14.73 40.91 1.98
N GLY A 407 15.91 41.57 1.83
CA GLY A 407 17.06 41.39 2.70
C GLY A 407 17.80 40.04 2.55
N ILE A 408 19.07 40.03 2.97
CA ILE A 408 19.98 38.83 2.82
C ILE A 408 19.43 37.56 3.48
N LYS A 409 18.58 37.68 4.52
CA LYS A 409 17.96 36.54 5.19
C LYS A 409 17.05 35.73 4.26
N ALA A 410 16.47 36.34 3.22
CA ALA A 410 15.68 35.63 2.21
C ALA A 410 16.52 34.60 1.47
N LEU A 411 17.77 34.95 1.10
CA LEU A 411 18.68 34.05 0.40
C LEU A 411 19.07 32.81 1.22
N GLY A 412 19.01 32.90 2.55
CA GLY A 412 19.24 31.72 3.42
C GLY A 412 18.25 30.57 3.20
N LEU A 413 17.09 30.87 2.61
CA LEU A 413 16.11 29.82 2.27
C LEU A 413 16.63 28.92 1.13
N LEU A 414 17.38 29.50 0.15
CA LEU A 414 17.95 28.74 -0.96
C LEU A 414 18.94 27.65 -0.53
N GLN A 415 19.57 27.82 0.64
CA GLN A 415 20.55 26.88 1.19
C GLN A 415 19.91 25.83 2.09
N HIS A 416 18.59 25.91 2.32
CA HIS A 416 17.91 24.97 3.20
C HIS A 416 17.84 23.57 2.57
N PRO A 417 18.17 22.47 3.27
CA PRO A 417 18.15 21.11 2.70
C PRO A 417 16.82 20.70 2.08
N ARG A 418 15.71 21.28 2.54
CA ARG A 418 14.36 21.02 2.02
C ARG A 418 13.87 22.08 1.02
N PHE A 419 14.74 23.02 0.62
CA PHE A 419 14.35 24.13 -0.26
C PHE A 419 13.69 23.59 -1.54
N ARG A 420 14.31 22.64 -2.22
CA ARG A 420 13.79 22.12 -3.49
C ARG A 420 12.37 21.57 -3.36
N ALA A 421 12.12 20.72 -2.38
CA ALA A 421 10.79 20.16 -2.16
C ALA A 421 9.76 21.22 -1.72
N ALA A 422 10.18 22.19 -0.89
CA ALA A 422 9.31 23.28 -0.46
C ALA A 422 9.01 24.26 -1.62
N TYR A 423 9.96 24.47 -2.53
CA TYR A 423 9.76 25.26 -3.73
C TYR A 423 8.83 24.56 -4.73
N ASP A 424 9.01 23.24 -4.98
CA ASP A 424 8.09 22.47 -5.82
C ASP A 424 6.66 22.51 -5.26
N PHE A 425 6.52 22.51 -3.93
CA PHE A 425 5.22 22.67 -3.25
C PHE A 425 4.64 24.08 -3.42
N LEU A 426 5.48 25.13 -3.40
CA LEU A 426 5.05 26.51 -3.71
C LEU A 426 4.56 26.61 -5.16
N LEU A 427 5.28 26.02 -6.12
CA LEU A 427 4.87 26.01 -7.54
C LEU A 427 3.50 25.35 -7.69
N LEU A 428 3.29 24.20 -7.07
CA LEU A 428 2.02 23.50 -7.08
C LEU A 428 0.88 24.36 -6.48
N ARG A 429 1.14 25.07 -5.38
CA ARG A 429 0.17 26.00 -4.78
C ARG A 429 -0.16 27.17 -5.72
N ALA A 430 0.82 27.70 -6.44
CA ALA A 430 0.60 28.79 -7.40
C ALA A 430 -0.21 28.29 -8.62
N GLU A 431 0.09 27.08 -9.11
CA GLU A 431 -0.61 26.48 -10.24
C GLU A 431 -2.12 26.30 -9.98
N VAL A 432 -2.49 25.92 -8.77
CA VAL A 432 -3.90 25.77 -8.37
C VAL A 432 -4.51 27.02 -7.76
N GLY A 433 -3.84 28.19 -7.88
CA GLY A 433 -4.35 29.48 -7.45
C GLY A 433 -4.37 29.74 -5.94
N ILE A 434 -3.63 28.95 -5.14
CA ILE A 434 -3.54 29.11 -3.67
C ILE A 434 -2.41 30.06 -3.26
N ALA A 435 -1.39 30.19 -4.08
CA ALA A 435 -0.27 31.11 -3.86
C ALA A 435 -0.18 32.10 -5.01
N ASP A 436 0.39 33.30 -4.72
CA ASP A 436 0.63 34.31 -5.71
C ASP A 436 1.59 33.79 -6.81
N PRO A 437 1.20 33.83 -8.10
CA PRO A 437 2.06 33.39 -9.20
C PRO A 437 3.35 34.22 -9.31
N GLU A 438 3.31 35.52 -8.94
CA GLU A 438 4.50 36.35 -8.91
C GLU A 438 5.53 35.90 -7.88
N LEU A 439 5.04 35.35 -6.77
CA LEU A 439 5.90 34.74 -5.75
C LEU A 439 6.65 33.53 -6.30
N ALA A 440 5.95 32.64 -7.00
CA ALA A 440 6.51 31.48 -7.65
C ALA A 440 7.54 31.89 -8.72
N THR A 441 7.19 32.84 -9.57
CA THR A 441 8.08 33.39 -10.62
C THR A 441 9.33 33.96 -10.01
N TRP A 442 9.21 34.81 -8.96
CA TRP A 442 10.35 35.41 -8.29
C TRP A 442 11.34 34.39 -7.73
N TRP A 443 10.81 33.34 -7.08
CA TRP A 443 11.66 32.25 -6.54
C TRP A 443 12.25 31.37 -7.65
N THR A 444 11.64 31.27 -8.80
CA THR A 444 12.17 30.60 -9.98
C THR A 444 13.37 31.39 -10.54
N GLU A 445 13.21 32.70 -10.76
CA GLU A 445 14.24 33.54 -11.31
C GLU A 445 15.45 33.67 -10.39
N ILE A 446 15.25 33.89 -9.09
CA ILE A 446 16.36 34.09 -8.13
C ILE A 446 17.31 32.91 -8.06
N GLN A 447 16.83 31.69 -8.34
CA GLN A 447 17.65 30.47 -8.37
C GLN A 447 18.65 30.42 -9.52
N THR A 448 18.34 31.10 -10.64
CA THR A 448 19.16 31.10 -11.85
C THR A 448 20.22 32.19 -11.84
N LEU A 449 20.07 33.22 -10.97
CA LEU A 449 20.98 34.39 -10.92
C LEU A 449 22.30 34.04 -10.23
N PRO A 450 23.42 34.71 -10.63
CA PRO A 450 24.67 34.71 -9.88
C PRO A 450 24.49 35.30 -8.48
N GLN A 451 25.41 34.99 -7.56
CA GLN A 451 25.28 35.39 -6.16
C GLN A 451 25.20 36.91 -5.95
N GLU A 452 25.97 37.68 -6.71
CA GLU A 452 25.98 39.16 -6.62
C GLU A 452 24.64 39.74 -7.02
N GLU A 453 24.06 39.26 -8.11
CA GLU A 453 22.75 39.70 -8.59
C GLU A 453 21.62 39.27 -7.62
N ARG A 454 21.70 38.10 -6.98
CA ARG A 454 20.77 37.73 -5.92
C ARG A 454 20.78 38.72 -4.77
N ILE A 455 21.99 39.12 -4.33
CA ILE A 455 22.16 40.09 -3.24
C ILE A 455 21.57 41.43 -3.64
N ALA A 456 21.91 41.94 -4.83
CA ALA A 456 21.38 43.20 -5.34
C ALA A 456 19.84 43.20 -5.42
N ARG A 457 19.25 42.08 -5.93
CA ARG A 457 17.79 41.94 -6.10
C ARG A 457 17.01 41.93 -4.78
N VAL A 458 17.55 41.31 -3.71
CA VAL A 458 16.90 41.29 -2.39
C VAL A 458 17.10 42.61 -1.62
N GLN A 459 18.15 43.37 -1.93
CA GLN A 459 18.41 44.68 -1.33
C GLN A 459 17.62 45.81 -1.97
N ALA A 460 17.40 45.76 -3.29
CA ALA A 460 16.62 46.74 -4.04
C ALA A 460 15.13 46.75 -3.70
N ARG A 461 14.60 45.70 -3.05
CA ARG A 461 13.19 45.59 -2.68
C ARG A 461 12.93 46.25 -1.34
N PRO A 462 11.97 47.22 -1.25
CA PRO A 462 11.56 47.79 0.04
C PRO A 462 11.12 46.69 1.01
N GLN A 463 11.46 46.84 2.29
CA GLN A 463 10.95 45.90 3.32
C GLN A 463 9.45 46.10 3.44
N ASP A 464 8.68 45.03 3.22
CA ASP A 464 7.24 45.05 3.44
C ASP A 464 6.96 45.31 4.93
N PRO A 465 6.04 46.21 5.29
CA PRO A 465 5.72 46.54 6.68
C PRO A 465 5.30 45.29 7.48
N ALA A 466 4.71 44.28 6.84
CA ALA A 466 4.38 42.98 7.43
C ALA A 466 5.64 42.15 7.79
N GLU A 467 6.78 42.39 7.15
CA GLU A 467 8.05 41.71 7.44
C GLU A 467 8.78 42.30 8.67
N ALA A 468 8.45 43.52 9.06
CA ALA A 468 9.09 44.24 10.18
C ALA A 468 8.55 43.81 11.55
N SER A 469 7.37 43.18 11.63
CA SER A 469 6.67 42.91 12.89
C SER A 469 6.91 41.52 13.48
N ALA A 470 7.83 40.69 12.95
CA ALA A 470 8.22 39.44 13.59
C ALA A 470 9.07 39.75 14.85
N PRO A 471 8.68 39.32 16.07
CA PRO A 471 9.42 39.61 17.29
C PRO A 471 10.80 38.92 17.24
N GLY A 472 11.80 39.74 16.98
CA GLY A 472 13.20 39.30 17.11
C GLY A 472 13.48 38.93 18.57
N THR A 473 13.84 37.70 18.82
CA THR A 473 14.41 37.29 20.10
C THR A 473 15.61 38.16 20.43
N ARG A 474 15.38 39.21 21.23
CA ARG A 474 16.44 40.02 21.82
C ARG A 474 17.33 39.12 22.65
N ARG A 475 18.45 38.69 22.09
CA ARG A 475 19.55 38.05 22.82
C ARG A 475 20.04 39.03 23.88
N ARG A 476 19.62 38.85 25.11
CA ARG A 476 20.04 39.60 26.30
C ARG A 476 21.56 39.43 26.42
N ARG A 477 22.32 40.44 25.97
CA ARG A 477 23.77 40.55 26.15
C ARG A 477 24.05 40.67 27.64
N ARG A 478 24.41 39.55 28.27
CA ARG A 478 24.86 39.49 29.67
C ARG A 478 26.13 40.28 29.80
N ARG A 479 26.01 41.55 30.29
CA ARG A 479 27.12 42.42 30.71
C ARG A 479 27.87 41.69 31.85
N ARG A 480 29.05 41.20 31.56
CA ARG A 480 30.04 40.85 32.60
C ARG A 480 30.44 42.17 33.30
N ARG A 481 29.98 42.38 34.49
CA ARG A 481 30.57 43.33 35.45
C ARG A 481 31.80 42.63 36.02
N GLY A 482 32.98 43.15 35.68
CA GLY A 482 34.19 42.87 36.41
C GLY A 482 34.07 43.54 37.79
N GLY A 483 34.27 42.77 38.84
CA GLY A 483 34.47 43.23 40.19
C GLY A 483 35.91 43.03 40.56
N ALA A 484 36.63 44.14 40.71
CA ALA A 484 37.98 44.17 41.18
C ALA A 484 38.08 43.85 42.68
N ALA A 485 39.24 43.34 43.02
CA ALA A 485 39.72 42.97 44.33
C ALA A 485 39.65 44.09 45.39
N ARG A 486 39.61 43.68 46.62
CA ARG A 486 40.39 44.12 47.84
C ARG A 486 39.77 43.43 49.07
N SER A 487 40.47 42.83 49.83
CA SER A 487 41.50 42.69 50.81
C SER A 487 41.29 41.42 51.59
#